data_8c33dde5d07a22dd8f29a7a6ee917a0f
#
_entry.id   8c33dde5d07a22dd8f29a7a6ee917a0f
#
_cell.length_a   1.000
_cell.length_b   1.000
_cell.length_c   1.000
_cell.angle_alpha   90.00
_cell.angle_beta   90.00
_cell.angle_gamma   90.00
#
_symmetry.space_group_name_H-M   'P 1'
#
loop_
_entity.id
_entity.type
_entity.pdbx_description
1 polymer ?
#
loop_
_entity_poly.entity_id
_entity_poly.type
_entity_poly.pdbx_seq_one_letter_code
_entity_poly.pdbx_strand_id
1 'polypeptide(L)'
;MKPLWVVLIISFFSHANTGIDVFVWTDKQGVLHFSDTPDHPTAKRVNMPDMTPPSPEITHIENVKGTGNPSVAENNDRNAKSQPLSIRITSPEHDSTVRSNPGFIEVTGDMSRPLAIGDKLQLLLDGKPYGAPKANPYWSLKYVDRGTHTLMIQVQQSGKVIASSDTITVHLHRTTVQ
;
A
#
# COMPACT_ATOMS: atom_id res chain seq x y z
N MET A 1 43.90 -40.40 -44.54
CA MET A 1 42.67 -39.72 -44.86
C MET A 1 41.83 -39.68 -43.58
N LYS A 2 41.72 -38.52 -42.86
CA LYS A 2 40.97 -38.38 -41.64
C LYS A 2 39.73 -37.54 -41.96
N PRO A 3 38.49 -37.96 -41.65
CA PRO A 3 37.30 -37.14 -41.90
C PRO A 3 37.18 -36.07 -40.80
N LEU A 4 37.02 -34.84 -41.27
CA LEU A 4 36.78 -33.64 -40.46
C LEU A 4 35.29 -33.60 -40.09
N TRP A 5 34.95 -33.81 -38.80
CA TRP A 5 33.61 -33.64 -38.33
C TRP A 5 33.35 -32.14 -37.99
N VAL A 6 32.53 -31.51 -38.81
CA VAL A 6 32.07 -30.15 -38.56
C VAL A 6 30.88 -30.25 -37.62
N VAL A 7 31.06 -29.85 -36.37
CA VAL A 7 29.97 -29.73 -35.39
C VAL A 7 29.28 -28.37 -35.58
N LEU A 8 28.09 -28.40 -36.18
CA LEU A 8 27.23 -27.23 -36.30
C LEU A 8 26.53 -26.95 -34.96
N ILE A 9 27.02 -25.92 -34.25
CA ILE A 9 26.37 -25.45 -33.01
C ILE A 9 25.22 -24.53 -33.43
N ILE A 10 24.00 -25.05 -33.32
CA ILE A 10 22.76 -24.24 -33.44
C ILE A 10 22.51 -23.55 -32.13
N SER A 11 22.81 -22.26 -32.05
CA SER A 11 22.44 -21.41 -30.91
C SER A 11 20.94 -21.13 -30.95
N PHE A 12 20.20 -21.75 -30.05
CA PHE A 12 18.80 -21.37 -29.78
C PHE A 12 18.81 -20.05 -29.05
N PHE A 13 18.44 -18.97 -29.71
CA PHE A 13 18.06 -17.72 -29.05
C PHE A 13 16.72 -17.91 -28.38
N SER A 14 16.72 -18.16 -27.06
CA SER A 14 15.51 -18.07 -26.22
C SER A 14 15.14 -16.60 -26.10
N HIS A 15 14.07 -16.18 -26.75
CA HIS A 15 13.43 -14.90 -26.48
C HIS A 15 12.72 -15.01 -25.13
N ALA A 16 13.28 -14.41 -24.10
CA ALA A 16 12.59 -14.21 -22.83
C ALA A 16 11.49 -13.16 -23.05
N ASN A 17 10.25 -13.60 -23.15
CA ASN A 17 9.08 -12.72 -23.14
C ASN A 17 8.86 -12.28 -21.69
N THR A 18 9.15 -11.02 -21.35
CA THR A 18 9.01 -10.46 -19.97
C THR A 18 7.59 -9.97 -19.66
N GLY A 19 6.59 -10.37 -20.43
CA GLY A 19 5.19 -10.12 -20.11
C GLY A 19 4.70 -11.11 -19.06
N ILE A 20 4.12 -10.62 -17.96
CA ILE A 20 3.41 -11.46 -16.99
C ILE A 20 2.05 -11.81 -17.61
N ASP A 21 1.95 -13.02 -18.15
CA ASP A 21 0.70 -13.56 -18.67
C ASP A 21 -0.09 -14.17 -17.51
N VAL A 22 -1.33 -13.75 -17.33
CA VAL A 22 -2.24 -14.33 -16.34
C VAL A 22 -3.38 -15.02 -17.09
N PHE A 23 -3.61 -16.26 -16.75
CA PHE A 23 -4.71 -17.08 -17.27
C PHE A 23 -5.80 -17.23 -16.23
N VAL A 24 -7.06 -17.17 -16.65
CA VAL A 24 -8.23 -17.34 -15.79
C VAL A 24 -9.16 -18.39 -16.35
N TRP A 25 -9.68 -19.27 -15.50
CA TRP A 25 -10.74 -20.21 -15.84
C TRP A 25 -11.67 -20.44 -14.65
N THR A 26 -12.86 -20.97 -14.93
CA THR A 26 -13.84 -21.35 -13.91
C THR A 26 -14.00 -22.85 -13.92
N ASP A 27 -13.95 -23.48 -12.76
CA ASP A 27 -14.18 -24.90 -12.61
C ASP A 27 -15.67 -25.28 -12.68
N LYS A 28 -15.97 -26.58 -12.61
CA LYS A 28 -17.34 -27.09 -12.65
C LYS A 28 -18.18 -26.71 -11.44
N GLN A 29 -17.54 -26.26 -10.36
CA GLN A 29 -18.17 -25.78 -9.12
C GLN A 29 -18.43 -24.28 -9.16
N GLY A 30 -18.01 -23.57 -10.23
CA GLY A 30 -18.16 -22.13 -10.38
C GLY A 30 -17.05 -21.31 -9.72
N VAL A 31 -15.96 -21.95 -9.27
CA VAL A 31 -14.81 -21.26 -8.66
C VAL A 31 -13.89 -20.72 -9.74
N LEU A 32 -13.50 -19.47 -9.59
CA LEU A 32 -12.57 -18.78 -10.48
C LEU A 32 -11.12 -19.05 -10.06
N HIS A 33 -10.32 -19.54 -10.99
CA HIS A 33 -8.91 -19.85 -10.81
C HIS A 33 -8.04 -18.91 -11.64
N PHE A 34 -6.86 -18.57 -11.10
CA PHE A 34 -5.84 -17.75 -11.76
C PHE A 34 -4.52 -18.51 -11.78
N SER A 35 -3.80 -18.47 -12.90
CA SER A 35 -2.49 -19.09 -13.06
C SER A 35 -1.62 -18.27 -14.01
N ASP A 36 -0.32 -18.38 -13.89
CA ASP A 36 0.69 -17.86 -14.82
C ASP A 36 0.96 -18.82 -16.00
N THR A 37 0.37 -20.01 -15.93
CA THR A 37 0.47 -21.06 -16.98
C THR A 37 -0.92 -21.46 -17.48
N PRO A 38 -1.09 -21.82 -18.78
CA PRO A 38 -2.36 -22.21 -19.37
C PRO A 38 -2.69 -23.69 -19.10
N ASP A 39 -2.69 -24.13 -17.84
CA ASP A 39 -2.80 -25.54 -17.46
C ASP A 39 -4.23 -26.12 -17.58
N HIS A 40 -5.22 -25.30 -17.94
CA HIS A 40 -6.60 -25.74 -18.09
C HIS A 40 -7.13 -25.48 -19.50
N PRO A 41 -7.89 -26.44 -20.12
CA PRO A 41 -8.35 -26.31 -21.51
C PRO A 41 -9.31 -25.15 -21.77
N THR A 42 -9.92 -24.58 -20.73
CA THR A 42 -10.78 -23.38 -20.82
C THR A 42 -10.11 -22.11 -20.29
N ALA A 43 -8.80 -22.15 -20.01
CA ALA A 43 -8.07 -20.99 -19.52
C ALA A 43 -8.04 -19.88 -20.59
N LYS A 44 -8.45 -18.67 -20.20
CA LYS A 44 -8.39 -17.46 -21.02
C LYS A 44 -7.27 -16.58 -20.53
N ARG A 45 -6.43 -16.09 -21.45
CA ARG A 45 -5.42 -15.08 -21.15
C ARG A 45 -6.09 -13.74 -20.83
N VAL A 46 -5.74 -13.15 -19.70
CA VAL A 46 -6.16 -11.80 -19.31
C VAL A 46 -5.06 -10.83 -19.70
N ASN A 47 -5.34 -9.92 -20.62
CA ASN A 47 -4.43 -8.81 -20.91
C ASN A 47 -4.57 -7.79 -19.77
N MET A 48 -3.56 -7.70 -18.91
CA MET A 48 -3.47 -6.59 -17.99
C MET A 48 -3.08 -5.33 -18.76
N PRO A 49 -3.71 -4.17 -18.47
CA PRO A 49 -3.25 -2.90 -19.01
C PRO A 49 -1.79 -2.70 -18.59
N ASP A 50 -0.98 -2.17 -19.52
CA ASP A 50 0.42 -1.87 -19.27
C ASP A 50 0.54 -0.87 -18.11
N MET A 51 0.98 -1.35 -16.96
CA MET A 51 1.23 -0.53 -15.77
C MET A 51 2.68 -0.03 -15.72
N THR A 52 3.38 -0.04 -16.84
CA THR A 52 4.72 0.54 -16.90
C THR A 52 4.59 2.04 -16.67
N PRO A 53 5.15 2.61 -15.59
CA PRO A 53 5.13 4.06 -15.41
C PRO A 53 5.88 4.69 -16.58
N PRO A 54 5.39 5.78 -17.17
CA PRO A 54 6.07 6.46 -18.25
C PRO A 54 7.46 6.86 -17.80
N SER A 55 8.48 6.39 -18.52
CA SER A 55 9.87 6.79 -18.31
C SER A 55 9.98 8.31 -18.52
N PRO A 56 10.59 9.07 -17.61
CA PRO A 56 10.77 10.49 -17.84
C PRO A 56 11.72 10.70 -19.01
N GLU A 57 11.15 11.08 -20.15
CA GLU A 57 11.90 11.54 -21.31
C GLU A 57 12.55 12.89 -20.96
N ILE A 58 13.87 12.90 -20.82
CA ILE A 58 14.63 14.13 -20.58
C ILE A 58 14.72 14.87 -21.91
N THR A 59 13.71 15.67 -22.23
CA THR A 59 13.80 16.65 -23.29
C THR A 59 14.56 17.88 -22.78
N HIS A 60 15.75 18.09 -23.30
CA HIS A 60 16.46 19.36 -23.24
C HIS A 60 15.56 20.44 -23.86
N ILE A 61 15.01 21.32 -23.06
CA ILE A 61 14.26 22.48 -23.54
C ILE A 61 15.26 23.63 -23.68
N GLU A 62 15.66 23.91 -24.92
CA GLU A 62 16.18 25.21 -25.29
C GLU A 62 15.10 26.30 -25.11
N ASN A 63 15.56 27.38 -24.59
CA ASN A 63 14.89 28.60 -24.18
C ASN A 63 14.04 29.22 -25.31
N VAL A 64 12.70 29.22 -25.18
CA VAL A 64 11.84 30.10 -26.00
C VAL A 64 10.96 30.94 -25.09
N LYS A 65 11.25 32.25 -25.16
CA LYS A 65 10.50 33.36 -24.57
C LYS A 65 9.17 33.56 -25.34
N GLY A 66 8.04 33.46 -24.68
CA GLY A 66 6.73 33.70 -25.31
C GLY A 66 5.53 33.59 -24.37
N THR A 67 4.96 34.71 -24.09
CA THR A 67 3.73 35.08 -23.36
C THR A 67 2.52 34.19 -23.69
N GLY A 68 1.79 33.74 -22.64
CA GLY A 68 0.45 33.18 -22.81
C GLY A 68 0.03 32.25 -21.68
N ASN A 69 -0.77 32.76 -20.75
CA ASN A 69 -1.48 31.95 -19.73
C ASN A 69 -2.52 31.06 -20.40
N PRO A 70 -2.64 29.79 -20.07
CA PRO A 70 -3.78 29.38 -19.26
C PRO A 70 -3.42 28.39 -18.12
N SER A 71 -4.02 28.66 -16.99
CA SER A 71 -4.18 27.81 -15.82
C SER A 71 -4.59 26.38 -16.19
N VAL A 72 -3.71 25.39 -15.93
CA VAL A 72 -4.08 23.99 -15.79
C VAL A 72 -3.34 23.43 -14.58
N ALA A 73 -4.11 22.88 -13.68
CA ALA A 73 -3.71 22.27 -12.43
C ALA A 73 -2.74 21.09 -12.67
N GLU A 74 -1.46 21.33 -12.50
CA GLU A 74 -0.45 20.27 -12.48
C GLU A 74 0.70 20.73 -11.59
N ASN A 75 0.59 20.49 -10.30
CA ASN A 75 1.70 20.63 -9.35
C ASN A 75 1.33 20.13 -7.95
N ASN A 76 0.82 18.88 -7.81
CA ASN A 76 0.62 18.33 -6.47
C ASN A 76 1.73 17.35 -6.01
N ASP A 77 2.53 16.77 -6.92
CA ASP A 77 3.46 15.71 -6.51
C ASP A 77 4.83 16.21 -6.04
N ARG A 78 5.25 17.40 -6.48
CA ARG A 78 6.54 17.95 -6.04
C ARG A 78 6.48 18.66 -4.69
N ASN A 79 5.30 19.12 -4.28
CA ASN A 79 5.09 19.81 -3.01
C ASN A 79 4.82 18.82 -1.86
N ALA A 80 4.40 17.60 -2.15
CA ALA A 80 4.14 16.57 -1.15
C ALA A 80 5.42 16.13 -0.40
N LYS A 81 6.59 16.28 -1.02
CA LYS A 81 7.88 15.85 -0.44
C LYS A 81 8.52 16.92 0.47
N SER A 82 8.09 18.16 0.37
CA SER A 82 8.61 19.30 1.15
C SER A 82 7.75 19.66 2.37
N GLN A 83 6.55 19.10 2.49
CA GLN A 83 5.73 19.30 3.68
C GLN A 83 6.18 18.37 4.81
N PRO A 84 6.26 18.85 6.06
CA PRO A 84 6.52 18.00 7.19
C PRO A 84 5.43 16.93 7.28
N LEU A 85 5.84 15.68 7.53
CA LEU A 85 4.90 14.59 7.72
C LEU A 85 4.13 14.81 9.01
N SER A 86 2.83 14.95 8.91
CA SER A 86 1.91 14.93 10.04
C SER A 86 0.94 13.76 9.90
N ILE A 87 0.50 13.26 11.04
CA ILE A 87 -0.49 12.17 11.13
C ILE A 87 -1.52 12.54 12.19
N ARG A 88 -2.78 12.16 11.93
CA ARG A 88 -3.88 12.34 12.88
C ARG A 88 -4.76 11.10 12.90
N ILE A 89 -5.45 10.86 13.99
CA ILE A 89 -6.50 9.85 14.08
C ILE A 89 -7.81 10.51 13.61
N THR A 90 -8.46 9.85 12.63
CA THR A 90 -9.76 10.32 12.08
C THR A 90 -10.93 9.53 12.64
N SER A 91 -10.68 8.32 13.11
CA SER A 91 -11.66 7.48 13.80
C SER A 91 -10.93 6.60 14.81
N PRO A 92 -11.49 6.43 16.02
CA PRO A 92 -12.61 7.17 16.60
C PRO A 92 -12.27 8.64 16.87
N GLU A 93 -13.30 9.46 17.12
CA GLU A 93 -13.10 10.85 17.54
C GLU A 93 -12.59 10.91 19.00
N HIS A 94 -11.92 12.03 19.33
CA HIS A 94 -11.49 12.26 20.71
C HIS A 94 -12.69 12.30 21.65
N ASP A 95 -12.56 11.68 22.82
CA ASP A 95 -13.57 11.57 23.88
C ASP A 95 -14.87 10.84 23.45
N SER A 96 -14.79 10.03 22.39
CA SER A 96 -15.93 9.27 21.89
C SER A 96 -16.16 7.97 22.67
N THR A 97 -17.41 7.52 22.68
CA THR A 97 -17.81 6.25 23.28
C THR A 97 -17.94 5.17 22.21
N VAL A 98 -17.16 4.11 22.34
CA VAL A 98 -17.24 2.90 21.51
C VAL A 98 -18.02 1.83 22.28
N ARG A 99 -19.05 1.26 21.66
CA ARG A 99 -19.84 0.17 22.25
C ARG A 99 -19.51 -1.13 21.52
N SER A 100 -18.82 -2.02 22.22
CA SER A 100 -18.39 -3.30 21.64
C SER A 100 -18.31 -4.37 22.72
N ASN A 101 -19.19 -5.37 22.65
CA ASN A 101 -19.18 -6.48 23.62
C ASN A 101 -17.90 -7.32 23.53
N PRO A 102 -17.36 -7.64 22.35
CA PRO A 102 -16.08 -8.33 22.22
C PRO A 102 -14.86 -7.43 22.51
N GLY A 103 -15.05 -6.13 22.70
CA GLY A 103 -13.93 -5.20 22.93
C GLY A 103 -13.17 -4.84 21.66
N PHE A 104 -13.87 -4.60 20.56
CA PHE A 104 -13.29 -4.17 19.31
C PHE A 104 -13.29 -2.64 19.19
N ILE A 105 -12.17 -2.07 18.77
CA ILE A 105 -12.05 -0.65 18.44
C ILE A 105 -11.38 -0.57 17.08
N GLU A 106 -12.02 0.07 16.11
CA GLU A 106 -11.44 0.34 14.81
C GLU A 106 -10.80 1.73 14.80
N VAL A 107 -9.52 1.78 14.45
CA VAL A 107 -8.73 3.02 14.42
C VAL A 107 -8.27 3.30 13.01
N THR A 108 -8.56 4.50 12.54
CA THR A 108 -8.13 4.99 11.22
C THR A 108 -7.32 6.27 11.41
N GLY A 109 -6.17 6.33 10.76
CA GLY A 109 -5.33 7.52 10.68
C GLY A 109 -5.36 8.15 9.29
N ASP A 110 -5.05 9.43 9.24
CA ASP A 110 -4.85 10.18 8.01
C ASP A 110 -3.50 10.90 8.05
N MET A 111 -2.84 11.03 6.92
CA MET A 111 -1.49 11.58 6.81
C MET A 111 -1.45 12.72 5.81
N SER A 112 -0.65 13.75 6.11
CA SER A 112 -0.48 14.91 5.21
C SER A 112 0.19 14.56 3.87
N ARG A 113 0.94 13.45 3.82
CA ARG A 113 1.58 12.91 2.62
C ARG A 113 1.78 11.41 2.74
N PRO A 114 1.97 10.69 1.62
CA PRO A 114 2.32 9.27 1.66
C PRO A 114 3.60 9.00 2.45
N LEU A 115 3.68 7.81 3.04
CA LEU A 115 4.89 7.32 3.72
C LEU A 115 6.04 7.18 2.72
N ALA A 116 7.24 7.55 3.16
CA ALA A 116 8.45 7.27 2.39
C ALA A 116 8.84 5.78 2.52
N ILE A 117 9.74 5.34 1.64
CA ILE A 117 10.28 3.97 1.70
C ILE A 117 10.98 3.76 3.05
N GLY A 118 10.56 2.72 3.76
CA GLY A 118 11.09 2.39 5.09
C GLY A 118 10.33 3.01 6.27
N ASP A 119 9.41 3.95 6.02
CA ASP A 119 8.53 4.47 7.06
C ASP A 119 7.46 3.44 7.45
N LYS A 120 7.17 3.37 8.73
CA LYS A 120 6.12 2.50 9.28
C LYS A 120 5.31 3.24 10.34
N LEU A 121 4.07 2.83 10.47
CA LEU A 121 3.13 3.34 11.45
C LEU A 121 3.04 2.38 12.63
N GLN A 122 3.12 2.90 13.84
CA GLN A 122 2.91 2.16 15.09
C GLN A 122 1.75 2.79 15.86
N LEU A 123 0.71 2.00 16.11
CA LEU A 123 -0.35 2.40 17.03
C LEU A 123 0.10 2.12 18.47
N LEU A 124 -0.18 3.06 19.36
CA LEU A 124 -0.03 2.91 20.80
C LEU A 124 -1.43 2.88 21.43
N LEU A 125 -1.65 1.89 22.27
CA LEU A 125 -2.81 1.76 23.16
C LEU A 125 -2.30 1.94 24.59
N ASP A 126 -2.81 2.93 25.30
CA ASP A 126 -2.39 3.27 26.66
C ASP A 126 -0.87 3.44 26.80
N GLY A 127 -0.25 4.09 25.79
CA GLY A 127 1.19 4.31 25.71
C GLY A 127 2.02 3.09 25.34
N LYS A 128 1.40 1.92 25.13
CA LYS A 128 2.10 0.68 24.76
C LYS A 128 1.91 0.37 23.27
N PRO A 129 2.95 -0.10 22.55
CA PRO A 129 2.80 -0.51 21.16
C PRO A 129 1.75 -1.63 21.00
N TYR A 130 0.78 -1.41 20.10
CA TYR A 130 -0.22 -2.41 19.74
C TYR A 130 0.14 -3.05 18.40
N GLY A 131 0.45 -4.33 18.42
CA GLY A 131 0.85 -5.08 17.23
C GLY A 131 2.18 -4.62 16.62
N ALA A 132 2.51 -5.13 15.45
CA ALA A 132 3.72 -4.77 14.72
C ALA A 132 3.55 -3.47 13.91
N PRO A 133 4.62 -2.69 13.69
CA PRO A 133 4.60 -1.53 12.81
C PRO A 133 4.23 -1.92 11.37
N LYS A 134 3.39 -1.14 10.71
CA LYS A 134 2.89 -1.39 9.35
C LYS A 134 2.77 -0.12 8.52
N ALA A 135 2.54 -0.26 7.20
CA ALA A 135 2.39 0.89 6.31
C ALA A 135 0.93 1.40 6.18
N ASN A 136 -0.05 0.58 6.56
CA ASN A 136 -1.47 0.93 6.45
C ASN A 136 -1.95 1.64 7.72
N PRO A 137 -2.60 2.81 7.63
CA PRO A 137 -3.09 3.59 8.78
C PRO A 137 -4.44 3.10 9.35
N TYR A 138 -4.74 1.83 9.25
CA TYR A 138 -5.97 1.23 9.77
C TYR A 138 -5.65 0.10 10.74
N TRP A 139 -6.29 0.09 11.94
CA TRP A 139 -6.16 -0.97 12.96
C TRP A 139 -7.53 -1.42 13.43
N SER A 140 -7.66 -2.72 13.63
CA SER A 140 -8.78 -3.33 14.36
C SER A 140 -8.22 -3.91 15.66
N LEU A 141 -8.41 -3.18 16.75
CA LEU A 141 -8.05 -3.64 18.07
C LEU A 141 -9.07 -4.67 18.53
N LYS A 142 -8.60 -5.72 19.20
CA LYS A 142 -9.44 -6.82 19.65
C LYS A 142 -9.24 -7.06 21.14
N TYR A 143 -10.32 -7.42 21.80
CA TYR A 143 -10.30 -7.81 23.22
C TYR A 143 -9.79 -6.72 24.17
N VAL A 144 -9.98 -5.47 23.78
CA VAL A 144 -9.69 -4.33 24.64
C VAL A 144 -10.65 -4.37 25.82
N ASP A 145 -10.18 -4.13 27.04
CA ASP A 145 -11.02 -4.13 28.24
C ASP A 145 -12.01 -2.95 28.22
N ARG A 146 -13.06 -3.04 29.03
CA ARG A 146 -13.96 -1.90 29.26
C ARG A 146 -13.21 -0.81 30.02
N GLY A 147 -13.48 0.44 29.71
CA GLY A 147 -12.86 1.56 30.40
C GLY A 147 -12.46 2.68 29.45
N THR A 148 -11.63 3.54 29.96
CA THR A 148 -11.07 4.68 29.22
C THR A 148 -9.68 4.30 28.73
N HIS A 149 -9.46 4.47 27.43
CA HIS A 149 -8.21 4.15 26.76
C HIS A 149 -7.67 5.35 26.01
N THR A 150 -6.35 5.40 25.84
CA THR A 150 -5.69 6.42 25.03
C THR A 150 -5.12 5.78 23.78
N LEU A 151 -5.27 6.48 22.66
CA LEU A 151 -4.76 6.05 21.34
C LEU A 151 -3.85 7.13 20.77
N MET A 152 -2.72 6.72 20.20
CA MET A 152 -1.77 7.57 19.48
C MET A 152 -1.16 6.79 18.33
N ILE A 153 -0.93 7.43 17.19
CA ILE A 153 -0.20 6.84 16.07
C ILE A 153 1.14 7.53 15.95
N GLN A 154 2.21 6.75 15.84
CA GLN A 154 3.57 7.22 15.58
C GLN A 154 4.02 6.77 14.19
N VAL A 155 4.74 7.64 13.49
CA VAL A 155 5.48 7.28 12.29
C VAL A 155 6.92 7.03 12.67
N GLN A 156 7.43 5.89 12.28
CA GLN A 156 8.79 5.44 12.58
C GLN A 156 9.56 5.21 11.29
N GLN A 157 10.80 5.68 11.26
CA GLN A 157 11.78 5.39 10.21
C GLN A 157 13.01 4.75 10.85
N SER A 158 13.38 3.56 10.43
CA SER A 158 14.51 2.81 11.00
C SER A 158 14.47 2.72 12.54
N GLY A 159 13.27 2.54 13.11
CA GLY A 159 13.07 2.45 14.56
C GLY A 159 13.03 3.79 15.31
N LYS A 160 13.28 4.92 14.64
CA LYS A 160 13.19 6.26 15.22
C LYS A 160 11.85 6.90 14.89
N VAL A 161 11.19 7.48 15.90
CA VAL A 161 9.94 8.24 15.70
C VAL A 161 10.26 9.55 14.98
N ILE A 162 9.57 9.78 13.85
CA ILE A 162 9.73 11.00 13.03
C ILE A 162 8.49 11.89 13.03
N ALA A 163 7.31 11.34 13.38
CA ALA A 163 6.09 12.09 13.58
C ALA A 163 5.16 11.33 14.55
N SER A 164 4.27 12.04 15.21
CA SER A 164 3.24 11.47 16.08
C SER A 164 1.92 12.23 15.90
N SER A 165 0.81 11.53 16.05
CA SER A 165 -0.50 12.16 16.17
C SER A 165 -0.68 12.76 17.57
N ASP A 166 -1.73 13.59 17.73
CA ASP A 166 -2.27 13.88 19.04
C ASP A 166 -2.75 12.58 19.71
N THR A 167 -2.71 12.57 21.03
CA THR A 167 -3.31 11.49 21.82
C THR A 167 -4.80 11.74 21.93
N ILE A 168 -5.60 10.76 21.52
CA ILE A 168 -7.04 10.80 21.72
C ILE A 168 -7.44 9.86 22.85
N THR A 169 -8.54 10.18 23.50
CA THR A 169 -9.18 9.35 24.54
C THR A 169 -10.42 8.70 23.95
N VAL A 170 -10.68 7.44 24.29
CA VAL A 170 -11.89 6.70 23.90
C VAL A 170 -12.44 5.94 25.09
N HIS A 171 -13.76 5.82 25.17
CA HIS A 171 -14.45 5.13 26.24
C HIS A 171 -15.09 3.86 25.72
N LEU A 172 -14.54 2.69 26.07
CA LEU A 172 -15.09 1.40 25.65
C LEU A 172 -16.12 0.89 26.65
N HIS A 173 -17.36 0.75 26.19
CA HIS A 173 -18.47 0.19 26.95
C HIS A 173 -18.84 -1.19 26.40
N ARG A 174 -19.00 -2.14 27.31
CA ARG A 174 -19.58 -3.46 27.03
C ARG A 174 -20.96 -3.54 27.66
N THR A 175 -21.95 -4.03 26.92
CA THR A 175 -23.28 -4.28 27.48
C THR A 175 -23.18 -5.42 28.49
N THR A 176 -23.54 -5.17 29.72
CA THR A 176 -23.72 -6.25 30.70
C THR A 176 -25.10 -6.87 30.46
N VAL A 177 -25.14 -8.13 30.07
CA VAL A 177 -26.40 -8.90 30.09
C VAL A 177 -26.70 -9.22 31.56
N GLN A 178 -27.78 -8.66 32.09
CA GLN A 178 -28.36 -9.08 33.36
C GLN A 178 -29.17 -10.34 33.15
#